data_c1501054ea02aa96e3ecf625a3b2023a
#
_entry.id   c1501054ea02aa96e3ecf625a3b2023a
#
_cell.length_a   1.000
_cell.length_b   1.000
_cell.length_c   1.000
_cell.angle_alpha   90.00
_cell.angle_beta   90.00
_cell.angle_gamma   90.00
#
_symmetry.space_group_name_H-M   'P 1'
#
loop_
_entity.id
_entity.type
_entity.pdbx_description
1 polymer ?
#
loop_
_entity_poly.entity_id
_entity_poly.type
_entity_poly.pdbx_seq_one_letter_code
_entity_poly.pdbx_strand_id
1 'polypeptide(L)'
;DYPNSCRVLLREYMPHGFCSRVADSSVIRVQQNCLPQYKVLMEEFTELHKSIAQLRGQIHVNPVTDLFTENNTTYVVMEFIEGISFVDYLKENAGELTWAQFSRMLPPFLTSLSLLHNVGVVHRAISPETIFVTDKNELYLTDFSISAVRTANTELECEVYSGYAAPEQYSASNRQGTWTDVYAVCAVLYRVLTGTMPTSAISRMENDNLTAPTLLNPNIPRHVSNVIMHGLNLVSNDRIQTITDLVTQLFDDTADDHFQQQNTTIFQNQQMPPIYTTEHYDIPNANGNSSYTANYATQNTGYVPQQDYAEQPQEYTDDYAYDDYHTADYG
;
A
#
# COMPACT_ATOMS: atom_id res chain seq x y z
N ASP A 1 37.14 -22.27 0.09
CA ASP A 1 37.27 -21.31 -1.02
C ASP A 1 36.25 -21.68 -2.11
N TYR A 2 35.06 -21.06 -2.06
CA TYR A 2 34.11 -21.11 -3.18
C TYR A 2 34.48 -19.98 -4.12
N PRO A 3 34.87 -20.25 -5.36
CA PRO A 3 35.36 -19.22 -6.28
C PRO A 3 34.29 -18.23 -6.78
N ASN A 4 33.04 -18.37 -6.36
CA ASN A 4 31.92 -17.46 -6.65
C ASN A 4 31.03 -17.29 -5.43
N SER A 5 31.50 -16.58 -4.41
CA SER A 5 30.63 -16.14 -3.31
C SER A 5 29.63 -15.10 -3.85
N CYS A 6 28.42 -15.51 -4.15
CA CYS A 6 27.34 -14.62 -4.51
C CYS A 6 26.56 -14.22 -3.25
N ARG A 7 26.36 -12.93 -3.02
CA ARG A 7 25.47 -12.45 -1.95
C ARG A 7 24.05 -12.84 -2.28
N VAL A 8 23.34 -13.36 -1.30
CA VAL A 8 21.92 -13.73 -1.43
C VAL A 8 21.11 -13.08 -0.31
N LEU A 9 19.84 -12.84 -0.56
CA LEU A 9 18.86 -12.49 0.45
C LEU A 9 18.12 -13.78 0.86
N LEU A 10 18.13 -14.10 2.15
CA LEU A 10 17.40 -15.25 2.70
C LEU A 10 16.20 -14.75 3.48
N ARG A 11 15.01 -15.18 3.08
CA ARG A 11 13.75 -14.88 3.79
C ARG A 11 13.24 -16.17 4.44
N GLU A 12 12.95 -16.10 5.73
CA GLU A 12 12.39 -17.21 6.50
C GLU A 12 10.91 -16.91 6.84
N TYR A 13 10.05 -17.92 6.71
CA TYR A 13 8.68 -17.82 7.20
C TYR A 13 8.66 -18.01 8.73
N MET A 14 8.52 -16.92 9.47
CA MET A 14 8.50 -16.92 10.94
C MET A 14 7.50 -15.89 11.48
N PRO A 15 6.18 -16.15 11.39
CA PRO A 15 5.17 -15.21 11.86
C PRO A 15 5.22 -15.08 13.38
N HIS A 16 5.35 -13.84 13.88
CA HIS A 16 5.28 -13.53 15.29
C HIS A 16 3.93 -13.97 15.89
N GLY A 17 3.92 -14.35 17.15
CA GLY A 17 2.71 -14.80 17.83
C GLY A 17 2.35 -16.28 17.59
N PHE A 18 2.79 -16.92 16.49
CA PHE A 18 2.52 -18.33 16.20
C PHE A 18 3.66 -19.26 16.55
N CYS A 19 4.86 -18.75 16.49
CA CYS A 19 6.07 -19.56 16.66
C CYS A 19 7.21 -18.76 17.30
N SER A 20 8.21 -19.48 17.74
CA SER A 20 9.46 -18.94 18.27
C SER A 20 10.62 -19.85 17.89
N ARG A 21 11.81 -19.30 17.86
CA ARG A 21 13.03 -20.11 17.64
C ARG A 21 13.37 -20.86 18.92
N VAL A 22 13.75 -22.13 18.78
CA VAL A 22 14.30 -22.91 19.90
C VAL A 22 15.69 -22.36 20.24
N ALA A 23 15.96 -22.16 21.52
CA ALA A 23 17.27 -21.67 21.97
C ALA A 23 18.41 -22.55 21.43
N ASP A 24 19.47 -21.89 20.98
CA ASP A 24 20.68 -22.54 20.43
C ASP A 24 20.41 -23.50 19.24
N SER A 25 19.34 -23.25 18.48
CA SER A 25 18.94 -24.09 17.36
C SER A 25 18.33 -23.27 16.22
N SER A 26 18.41 -23.76 14.98
CA SER A 26 17.69 -23.20 13.84
C SER A 26 16.21 -23.59 13.82
N VAL A 27 15.77 -24.54 14.65
CA VAL A 27 14.43 -25.12 14.63
C VAL A 27 13.38 -24.15 15.13
N ILE A 28 12.29 -24.04 14.41
CA ILE A 28 11.10 -23.27 14.80
C ILE A 28 10.17 -24.15 15.63
N ARG A 29 9.75 -23.64 16.79
CA ARG A 29 8.73 -24.23 17.64
C ARG A 29 7.42 -23.49 17.44
N VAL A 30 6.43 -24.17 16.91
CA VAL A 30 5.07 -23.64 16.71
C VAL A 30 4.23 -23.91 17.96
N GLN A 31 3.40 -22.94 18.35
CA GLN A 31 2.42 -23.13 19.43
C GLN A 31 1.36 -24.14 18.97
N GLN A 32 0.96 -25.07 19.86
CA GLN A 32 0.06 -26.16 19.49
C GLN A 32 -1.31 -25.71 18.99
N ASN A 33 -1.85 -24.67 19.59
CA ASN A 33 -3.14 -24.06 19.21
C ASN A 33 -3.07 -23.34 17.84
N CYS A 34 -1.88 -22.93 17.41
CA CYS A 34 -1.67 -22.22 16.15
C CYS A 34 -1.21 -23.14 14.99
N LEU A 35 -0.90 -24.41 15.27
CA LEU A 35 -0.29 -25.29 14.27
C LEU A 35 -1.07 -25.46 12.95
N PRO A 36 -2.41 -25.60 12.94
CA PRO A 36 -3.15 -25.67 11.68
C PRO A 36 -3.02 -24.38 10.86
N GLN A 37 -3.19 -23.23 11.49
CA GLN A 37 -3.11 -21.93 10.83
C GLN A 37 -1.68 -21.62 10.36
N TYR A 38 -0.67 -21.94 11.17
CA TYR A 38 0.73 -21.81 10.78
C TYR A 38 1.05 -22.57 9.48
N LYS A 39 0.55 -23.80 9.33
CA LYS A 39 0.77 -24.61 8.12
C LYS A 39 0.08 -24.01 6.90
N VAL A 40 -1.16 -23.55 7.04
CA VAL A 40 -1.91 -22.93 5.93
C VAL A 40 -1.19 -21.67 5.45
N LEU A 41 -0.76 -20.82 6.36
CA LEU A 41 -0.04 -19.58 6.01
C LEU A 41 1.36 -19.86 5.47
N MET A 42 2.04 -20.92 5.92
CA MET A 42 3.32 -21.35 5.36
C MET A 42 3.16 -21.86 3.92
N GLU A 43 2.06 -22.53 3.63
CA GLU A 43 1.73 -22.95 2.26
C GLU A 43 1.43 -21.74 1.38
N GLU A 44 0.63 -20.77 1.86
CA GLU A 44 0.37 -19.50 1.15
C GLU A 44 1.68 -18.75 0.86
N PHE A 45 2.58 -18.64 1.85
CA PHE A 45 3.91 -18.05 1.68
C PHE A 45 4.73 -18.78 0.61
N THR A 46 4.69 -20.11 0.61
CA THR A 46 5.41 -20.95 -0.35
C THR A 46 4.89 -20.75 -1.77
N GLU A 47 3.57 -20.81 -1.97
CA GLU A 47 2.92 -20.62 -3.27
C GLU A 47 3.10 -19.19 -3.81
N LEU A 48 3.06 -18.19 -2.95
CA LEU A 48 3.38 -16.81 -3.30
C LEU A 48 4.77 -16.73 -3.95
N HIS A 49 5.81 -17.27 -3.30
CA HIS A 49 7.17 -17.18 -3.81
C HIS A 49 7.43 -18.08 -5.02
N LYS A 50 6.71 -19.20 -5.16
CA LYS A 50 6.71 -19.99 -6.40
C LYS A 50 6.15 -19.19 -7.58
N SER A 51 5.06 -18.44 -7.36
CA SER A 51 4.46 -17.60 -8.39
C SER A 51 5.40 -16.45 -8.80
N ILE A 52 6.07 -15.82 -7.83
CA ILE A 52 7.09 -14.80 -8.09
C ILE A 52 8.26 -15.40 -8.89
N ALA A 53 8.72 -16.62 -8.56
CA ALA A 53 9.81 -17.28 -9.25
C ALA A 53 9.55 -17.51 -10.76
N GLN A 54 8.28 -17.71 -11.16
CA GLN A 54 7.90 -17.86 -12.57
C GLN A 54 8.12 -16.59 -13.39
N LEU A 55 8.17 -15.42 -12.74
CA LEU A 55 8.37 -14.12 -13.38
C LEU A 55 9.83 -13.64 -13.34
N ARG A 56 10.77 -14.53 -12.96
CA ARG A 56 12.20 -14.19 -12.85
C ARG A 56 12.72 -13.51 -14.13
N GLY A 57 13.38 -12.37 -13.95
CA GLY A 57 13.95 -11.59 -15.05
C GLY A 57 12.93 -10.79 -15.87
N GLN A 58 11.64 -10.83 -15.52
CA GLN A 58 10.58 -10.07 -16.16
C GLN A 58 10.05 -8.91 -15.30
N ILE A 59 10.33 -8.95 -14.00
CA ILE A 59 9.81 -8.00 -13.02
C ILE A 59 10.93 -7.43 -12.15
N HIS A 60 10.70 -6.24 -11.61
CA HIS A 60 11.57 -5.57 -10.66
C HIS A 60 11.23 -6.00 -9.23
N VAL A 61 11.61 -7.23 -8.93
CA VAL A 61 11.53 -7.88 -7.61
C VAL A 61 12.81 -8.70 -7.46
N ASN A 62 13.28 -8.89 -6.24
CA ASN A 62 14.44 -9.77 -6.01
C ASN A 62 14.16 -11.16 -6.58
N PRO A 63 14.93 -11.63 -7.60
CA PRO A 63 14.66 -12.91 -8.25
C PRO A 63 14.79 -14.07 -7.27
N VAL A 64 13.76 -14.89 -7.16
CA VAL A 64 13.79 -16.11 -6.36
C VAL A 64 14.67 -17.14 -7.08
N THR A 65 15.70 -17.64 -6.40
CA THR A 65 16.67 -18.62 -6.91
C THR A 65 16.44 -20.00 -6.35
N ASP A 66 15.99 -20.10 -5.10
CA ASP A 66 15.71 -21.39 -4.46
C ASP A 66 14.59 -21.22 -3.41
N LEU A 67 13.92 -22.32 -3.09
CA LEU A 67 12.89 -22.40 -2.07
C LEU A 67 12.91 -23.80 -1.46
N PHE A 68 13.11 -23.89 -0.15
CA PHE A 68 13.19 -25.16 0.55
C PHE A 68 12.53 -25.10 1.94
N THR A 69 12.14 -26.26 2.44
CA THR A 69 11.54 -26.42 3.77
C THR A 69 12.49 -27.20 4.67
N GLU A 70 12.88 -26.57 5.78
CA GLU A 70 13.74 -27.14 6.80
C GLU A 70 13.39 -26.51 8.16
N ASN A 71 13.85 -27.05 9.27
CA ASN A 71 13.69 -26.49 10.61
C ASN A 71 12.23 -26.15 11.01
N ASN A 72 11.26 -26.87 10.47
CA ASN A 72 9.81 -26.62 10.62
C ASN A 72 9.32 -25.31 10.00
N THR A 73 10.04 -24.76 9.04
CA THR A 73 9.68 -23.54 8.31
C THR A 73 10.07 -23.63 6.84
N THR A 74 9.73 -22.63 6.05
CA THR A 74 10.12 -22.47 4.65
C THR A 74 11.06 -21.29 4.50
N TYR A 75 12.11 -21.51 3.70
CA TYR A 75 13.10 -20.52 3.33
C TYR A 75 12.98 -20.18 1.85
N VAL A 76 13.13 -18.91 1.53
CA VAL A 76 13.22 -18.39 0.16
C VAL A 76 14.59 -17.75 -0.02
N VAL A 77 15.33 -18.22 -1.01
CA VAL A 77 16.62 -17.64 -1.39
C VAL A 77 16.39 -16.73 -2.60
N MET A 78 16.84 -15.50 -2.52
CA MET A 78 16.69 -14.50 -3.58
C MET A 78 18.04 -13.90 -3.95
N GLU A 79 18.19 -13.44 -5.18
CA GLU A 79 19.35 -12.65 -5.58
C GLU A 79 19.38 -11.34 -4.78
N PHE A 80 20.56 -11.00 -4.28
CA PHE A 80 20.78 -9.71 -3.64
C PHE A 80 20.95 -8.63 -4.73
N ILE A 81 20.10 -7.62 -4.71
CA ILE A 81 20.18 -6.46 -5.59
C ILE A 81 20.60 -5.27 -4.74
N GLU A 82 21.66 -4.57 -5.16
CA GLU A 82 22.14 -3.39 -4.45
C GLU A 82 21.22 -2.19 -4.68
N GLY A 83 20.93 -1.48 -3.60
CA GLY A 83 20.08 -0.30 -3.63
C GLY A 83 19.90 0.28 -2.23
N ILE A 84 19.20 1.40 -2.13
CA ILE A 84 18.81 2.04 -0.87
C ILE A 84 17.30 1.98 -0.71
N SER A 85 16.79 2.10 0.52
CA SER A 85 15.34 2.17 0.74
C SER A 85 14.76 3.39 0.03
N PHE A 86 13.52 3.30 -0.45
CA PHE A 86 12.88 4.46 -1.08
C PHE A 86 12.64 5.58 -0.07
N VAL A 87 12.52 5.24 1.22
CA VAL A 87 12.47 6.22 2.30
C VAL A 87 13.75 7.06 2.33
N ASP A 88 14.93 6.42 2.27
CA ASP A 88 16.21 7.13 2.30
C ASP A 88 16.46 7.89 1.00
N TYR A 89 16.09 7.29 -0.14
CA TYR A 89 16.13 7.98 -1.42
C TYR A 89 15.31 9.28 -1.40
N LEU A 90 14.10 9.26 -0.83
CA LEU A 90 13.28 10.46 -0.67
C LEU A 90 13.94 11.49 0.25
N LYS A 91 14.54 11.07 1.37
CA LYS A 91 15.27 11.99 2.27
C LYS A 91 16.44 12.69 1.54
N GLU A 92 17.19 11.95 0.73
CA GLU A 92 18.29 12.51 -0.09
C GLU A 92 17.80 13.48 -1.16
N ASN A 93 16.55 13.35 -1.60
CA ASN A 93 15.90 14.21 -2.61
C ASN A 93 14.95 15.26 -1.99
N ALA A 94 15.28 15.77 -0.80
CA ALA A 94 14.49 16.79 -0.10
C ALA A 94 13.04 16.35 0.28
N GLY A 95 12.77 15.05 0.30
CA GLY A 95 11.51 14.47 0.74
C GLY A 95 10.41 14.36 -0.31
N GLU A 96 10.62 14.91 -1.52
CA GLU A 96 9.66 14.84 -2.63
C GLU A 96 10.38 14.75 -3.99
N LEU A 97 9.63 14.28 -5.02
CA LEU A 97 10.08 14.28 -6.41
C LEU A 97 9.06 15.03 -7.27
N THR A 98 9.54 15.66 -8.33
CA THR A 98 8.63 16.21 -9.35
C THR A 98 7.96 15.08 -10.15
N TRP A 99 6.78 15.35 -10.73
CA TRP A 99 6.14 14.39 -11.64
C TRP A 99 7.07 13.98 -12.79
N ALA A 100 7.80 14.94 -13.37
CA ALA A 100 8.73 14.68 -14.46
C ALA A 100 9.91 13.74 -14.08
N GLN A 101 10.30 13.72 -12.81
CA GLN A 101 11.31 12.78 -12.29
C GLN A 101 10.68 11.42 -12.01
N PHE A 102 9.60 11.39 -11.25
CA PHE A 102 9.02 10.14 -10.76
C PHE A 102 8.34 9.34 -11.87
N SER A 103 7.69 10.01 -12.84
CA SER A 103 7.04 9.33 -13.96
C SER A 103 8.00 8.47 -14.81
N ARG A 104 9.30 8.80 -14.82
CA ARG A 104 10.33 8.01 -15.52
C ARG A 104 10.69 6.71 -14.80
N MET A 105 10.52 6.67 -13.48
CA MET A 105 10.82 5.50 -12.65
C MET A 105 9.64 4.52 -12.59
N LEU A 106 8.42 5.00 -12.84
CA LEU A 106 7.18 4.24 -12.66
C LEU A 106 6.95 3.08 -13.66
N PRO A 107 7.24 3.21 -14.98
CA PRO A 107 6.81 2.20 -15.96
C PRO A 107 7.30 0.78 -15.65
N PRO A 108 8.58 0.51 -15.34
CA PRO A 108 9.04 -0.85 -15.01
C PRO A 108 8.40 -1.37 -13.72
N PHE A 109 8.22 -0.51 -12.72
CA PHE A 109 7.59 -0.82 -11.45
C PHE A 109 6.11 -1.21 -11.63
N LEU A 110 5.34 -0.40 -12.35
CA LEU A 110 3.92 -0.67 -12.62
C LEU A 110 3.73 -1.89 -13.53
N THR A 111 4.62 -2.10 -14.51
CA THR A 111 4.64 -3.31 -15.32
C THR A 111 4.84 -4.55 -14.46
N SER A 112 5.77 -4.49 -13.50
CA SER A 112 6.03 -5.60 -12.57
C SER A 112 4.79 -5.94 -11.74
N LEU A 113 4.09 -4.93 -11.20
CA LEU A 113 2.82 -5.12 -10.47
C LEU A 113 1.74 -5.73 -11.35
N SER A 114 1.61 -5.26 -12.61
CA SER A 114 0.62 -5.81 -13.55
C SER A 114 0.90 -7.28 -13.86
N LEU A 115 2.17 -7.66 -14.06
CA LEU A 115 2.55 -9.06 -14.30
C LEU A 115 2.30 -9.94 -13.06
N LEU A 116 2.58 -9.44 -11.86
CA LEU A 116 2.26 -10.13 -10.61
C LEU A 116 0.75 -10.36 -10.45
N HIS A 117 -0.06 -9.35 -10.73
CA HIS A 117 -1.51 -9.46 -10.68
C HIS A 117 -2.04 -10.50 -11.68
N ASN A 118 -1.45 -10.60 -12.87
CA ASN A 118 -1.83 -11.58 -13.89
C ASN A 118 -1.59 -13.04 -13.46
N VAL A 119 -0.62 -13.28 -12.56
CA VAL A 119 -0.40 -14.61 -11.96
C VAL A 119 -1.09 -14.77 -10.60
N GLY A 120 -1.98 -13.86 -10.25
CA GLY A 120 -2.79 -13.91 -9.02
C GLY A 120 -2.08 -13.43 -7.76
N VAL A 121 -0.91 -12.81 -7.88
CA VAL A 121 -0.15 -12.25 -6.74
C VAL A 121 -0.54 -10.79 -6.50
N VAL A 122 -1.09 -10.49 -5.33
CA VAL A 122 -1.33 -9.14 -4.81
C VAL A 122 -0.27 -8.84 -3.75
N HIS A 123 0.35 -7.66 -3.82
CA HIS A 123 1.48 -7.31 -2.93
C HIS A 123 1.03 -7.01 -1.49
N ARG A 124 -0.04 -6.24 -1.31
CA ARG A 124 -0.69 -5.87 -0.03
C ARG A 124 0.14 -5.03 0.93
N ALA A 125 1.36 -4.69 0.57
CA ALA A 125 2.29 -3.99 1.46
C ALA A 125 3.06 -2.86 0.76
N ILE A 126 2.55 -2.31 -0.33
CA ILE A 126 3.25 -1.27 -1.07
C ILE A 126 3.31 0.01 -0.23
N SER A 127 4.54 0.44 0.04
CA SER A 127 4.87 1.64 0.80
C SER A 127 6.31 2.04 0.48
N PRO A 128 6.79 3.22 0.84
CA PRO A 128 8.20 3.57 0.67
C PRO A 128 9.17 2.64 1.42
N GLU A 129 8.72 1.97 2.48
CA GLU A 129 9.48 1.01 3.27
C GLU A 129 9.71 -0.32 2.53
N THR A 130 8.79 -0.69 1.63
CA THR A 130 8.84 -1.94 0.86
C THR A 130 9.26 -1.75 -0.59
N ILE A 131 9.74 -0.58 -0.90
CA ILE A 131 10.34 -0.23 -2.19
C ILE A 131 11.80 0.14 -1.95
N PHE A 132 12.69 -0.33 -2.79
CA PHE A 132 14.06 0.16 -2.82
C PHE A 132 14.44 0.66 -4.21
N VAL A 133 15.48 1.48 -4.27
CA VAL A 133 15.95 2.15 -5.48
C VAL A 133 17.37 1.73 -5.75
N THR A 134 17.64 1.24 -6.96
CA THR A 134 18.99 0.89 -7.40
C THR A 134 19.77 2.15 -7.82
N ASP A 135 21.07 2.00 -8.02
CA ASP A 135 21.97 3.03 -8.57
C ASP A 135 21.54 3.53 -9.97
N LYS A 136 20.71 2.75 -10.68
CA LYS A 136 20.12 3.12 -11.97
C LYS A 136 18.79 3.87 -11.86
N ASN A 137 18.37 4.23 -10.64
CA ASN A 137 17.05 4.80 -10.35
C ASN A 137 15.87 3.88 -10.75
N GLU A 138 16.05 2.58 -10.68
CA GLU A 138 15.00 1.59 -10.89
C GLU A 138 14.35 1.25 -9.54
N LEU A 139 13.00 1.23 -9.52
CA LEU A 139 12.22 0.86 -8.33
C LEU A 139 12.02 -0.66 -8.30
N TYR A 140 12.32 -1.26 -7.17
CA TYR A 140 12.13 -2.68 -6.89
C TYR A 140 11.18 -2.89 -5.73
N LEU A 141 10.31 -3.89 -5.84
CA LEU A 141 9.40 -4.33 -4.80
C LEU A 141 10.05 -5.39 -3.91
N THR A 142 9.83 -5.27 -2.61
CA THR A 142 10.23 -6.25 -1.62
C THR A 142 9.10 -6.50 -0.61
N ASP A 143 9.27 -7.43 0.30
CA ASP A 143 8.36 -7.67 1.43
C ASP A 143 6.91 -7.94 1.07
N PHE A 144 6.70 -8.79 0.07
CA PHE A 144 5.37 -9.33 -0.25
C PHE A 144 4.72 -9.93 0.98
N SER A 145 3.44 -9.67 1.14
CA SER A 145 2.66 -10.16 2.27
C SER A 145 1.67 -11.24 1.86
N ILE A 146 1.54 -12.24 2.70
CA ILE A 146 0.38 -13.12 2.68
C ILE A 146 -0.82 -12.40 3.29
N SER A 147 -2.02 -12.70 2.81
CA SER A 147 -3.24 -11.93 3.12
C SER A 147 -3.55 -11.81 4.61
N ALA A 148 -3.37 -12.91 5.36
CA ALA A 148 -3.65 -12.93 6.79
C ALA A 148 -2.67 -12.13 7.64
N VAL A 149 -1.42 -11.95 7.18
CA VAL A 149 -0.38 -11.21 7.92
C VAL A 149 -0.59 -9.70 7.82
N ARG A 150 -1.20 -9.24 6.73
CA ARG A 150 -1.39 -7.80 6.45
C ARG A 150 -2.84 -7.33 6.63
N THR A 151 -3.65 -8.09 7.34
CA THR A 151 -5.04 -7.72 7.62
C THR A 151 -5.21 -7.43 9.11
N ALA A 152 -5.72 -6.26 9.44
CA ALA A 152 -6.06 -5.89 10.81
C ALA A 152 -7.10 -6.84 11.40
N ASN A 153 -7.14 -6.94 12.71
CA ASN A 153 -8.06 -7.80 13.48
C ASN A 153 -7.86 -9.31 13.26
N THR A 154 -6.69 -9.74 12.85
CA THR A 154 -6.27 -11.14 12.93
C THR A 154 -5.53 -11.38 14.26
N GLU A 155 -5.36 -12.64 14.66
CA GLU A 155 -4.51 -13.01 15.81
C GLU A 155 -3.01 -12.77 15.55
N LEU A 156 -2.65 -12.47 14.29
CA LEU A 156 -1.32 -12.04 13.89
C LEU A 156 -1.20 -10.53 14.03
N GLU A 157 -0.05 -10.06 14.48
CA GLU A 157 0.29 -8.64 14.40
C GLU A 157 0.18 -8.17 12.95
N CYS A 158 -0.63 -7.15 12.75
CA CYS A 158 -0.91 -6.63 11.43
C CYS A 158 0.15 -5.61 11.05
N GLU A 159 0.98 -5.94 10.09
CA GLU A 159 1.91 -4.98 9.49
C GLU A 159 1.21 -4.15 8.41
N VAL A 160 0.28 -3.30 8.83
CA VAL A 160 -0.41 -2.37 7.94
C VAL A 160 0.34 -1.04 7.96
N TYR A 161 0.90 -0.64 6.83
CA TYR A 161 1.57 0.65 6.70
C TYR A 161 0.54 1.79 6.71
N SER A 162 0.52 2.54 7.81
CA SER A 162 -0.40 3.66 7.99
C SER A 162 -0.24 4.68 6.86
N GLY A 163 -1.36 5.19 6.34
CA GLY A 163 -1.39 6.09 5.19
C GLY A 163 -1.35 5.37 3.83
N TYR A 164 -0.75 4.18 3.72
CA TYR A 164 -0.62 3.43 2.47
C TYR A 164 -1.60 2.27 2.36
N ALA A 165 -2.02 1.70 3.49
CA ALA A 165 -2.94 0.57 3.51
C ALA A 165 -4.37 0.99 3.16
N ALA A 166 -5.01 0.22 2.28
CA ALA A 166 -6.39 0.41 1.86
C ALA A 166 -7.38 0.03 2.97
N PRO A 167 -8.61 0.60 2.98
CA PRO A 167 -9.63 0.33 4.00
C PRO A 167 -9.91 -1.15 4.22
N GLU A 168 -9.97 -1.94 3.15
CA GLU A 168 -10.23 -3.36 3.19
C GLU A 168 -9.16 -4.19 3.91
N GLN A 169 -7.96 -3.65 4.11
CA GLN A 169 -6.88 -4.32 4.84
C GLN A 169 -7.05 -4.27 6.36
N TYR A 170 -7.95 -3.42 6.85
CA TYR A 170 -8.26 -3.29 8.27
C TYR A 170 -9.40 -4.21 8.73
N SER A 171 -9.87 -5.11 7.86
CA SER A 171 -10.94 -6.06 8.18
C SER A 171 -10.66 -7.43 7.57
N ALA A 172 -10.71 -8.46 8.40
CA ALA A 172 -10.55 -9.86 7.95
C ALA A 172 -11.66 -10.33 7.01
N SER A 173 -12.84 -9.69 7.04
CA SER A 173 -14.00 -10.04 6.20
C SER A 173 -13.98 -9.41 4.83
N ASN A 174 -13.19 -8.36 4.62
CA ASN A 174 -13.15 -7.64 3.35
C ASN A 174 -12.21 -8.30 2.37
N ARG A 175 -12.64 -8.36 1.10
CA ARG A 175 -11.81 -8.90 0.03
C ARG A 175 -10.72 -7.90 -0.36
N GLN A 176 -9.51 -8.40 -0.46
CA GLN A 176 -8.36 -7.69 -1.02
C GLN A 176 -8.11 -8.18 -2.45
N GLY A 177 -7.64 -7.29 -3.31
CA GLY A 177 -7.40 -7.60 -4.71
C GLY A 177 -6.45 -6.59 -5.37
N THR A 178 -6.43 -6.55 -6.69
CA THR A 178 -5.61 -5.62 -7.48
C THR A 178 -5.86 -4.16 -7.10
N TRP A 179 -7.09 -3.82 -6.77
CA TRP A 179 -7.50 -2.48 -6.29
C TRP A 179 -6.88 -2.09 -4.95
N THR A 180 -6.49 -3.07 -4.12
CA THR A 180 -5.76 -2.83 -2.85
C THR A 180 -4.37 -2.27 -3.14
N ASP A 181 -3.65 -2.86 -4.10
CA ASP A 181 -2.35 -2.36 -4.52
C ASP A 181 -2.46 -1.04 -5.29
N VAL A 182 -3.54 -0.83 -6.06
CA VAL A 182 -3.81 0.48 -6.69
C VAL A 182 -3.91 1.60 -5.65
N TYR A 183 -4.65 1.37 -4.54
CA TYR A 183 -4.71 2.33 -3.43
C TYR A 183 -3.32 2.64 -2.90
N ALA A 184 -2.54 1.62 -2.59
CA ALA A 184 -1.21 1.77 -2.02
C ALA A 184 -0.24 2.51 -2.98
N VAL A 185 -0.27 2.18 -4.29
CA VAL A 185 0.50 2.92 -5.31
C VAL A 185 0.10 4.40 -5.36
N CYS A 186 -1.20 4.70 -5.34
CA CYS A 186 -1.68 6.08 -5.32
C CYS A 186 -1.30 6.82 -4.03
N ALA A 187 -1.24 6.12 -2.89
CA ALA A 187 -0.75 6.68 -1.63
C ALA A 187 0.77 6.99 -1.70
N VAL A 188 1.56 6.12 -2.34
CA VAL A 188 2.98 6.39 -2.63
C VAL A 188 3.13 7.58 -3.57
N LEU A 189 2.36 7.65 -4.66
CA LEU A 189 2.34 8.80 -5.57
C LEU A 189 2.00 10.10 -4.83
N TYR A 190 0.97 10.07 -3.99
CA TYR A 190 0.59 11.21 -3.15
C TYR A 190 1.76 11.67 -2.30
N ARG A 191 2.37 10.75 -1.52
CA ARG A 191 3.50 11.05 -0.63
C ARG A 191 4.69 11.63 -1.39
N VAL A 192 5.06 11.02 -2.51
CA VAL A 192 6.24 11.40 -3.29
C VAL A 192 6.09 12.78 -3.93
N LEU A 193 4.90 13.10 -4.47
CA LEU A 193 4.66 14.33 -5.20
C LEU A 193 4.29 15.52 -4.31
N THR A 194 3.77 15.27 -3.12
CA THR A 194 3.34 16.34 -2.19
C THR A 194 4.31 16.54 -1.03
N GLY A 195 5.26 15.61 -0.80
CA GLY A 195 6.08 15.60 0.40
C GLY A 195 5.32 15.21 1.68
N THR A 196 3.99 14.99 1.60
CA THR A 196 3.11 14.78 2.76
C THR A 196 2.54 13.36 2.74
N MET A 197 2.56 12.66 3.87
CA MET A 197 1.92 11.36 3.99
C MET A 197 0.39 11.50 3.92
N PRO A 198 -0.33 10.70 3.12
CA PRO A 198 -1.78 10.77 3.09
C PRO A 198 -2.37 10.33 4.45
N THR A 199 -3.48 10.96 4.84
CA THR A 199 -4.25 10.56 6.03
C THR A 199 -4.63 9.08 5.92
N SER A 200 -4.50 8.32 7.01
CA SER A 200 -4.79 6.90 7.03
C SER A 200 -6.24 6.59 6.62
N ALA A 201 -6.46 5.44 5.97
CA ALA A 201 -7.79 5.03 5.54
C ALA A 201 -8.80 5.00 6.71
N ILE A 202 -8.37 4.54 7.88
CA ILE A 202 -9.23 4.50 9.09
C ILE A 202 -9.69 5.91 9.49
N SER A 203 -8.77 6.86 9.59
CA SER A 203 -9.13 8.24 9.93
C SER A 203 -10.03 8.88 8.87
N ARG A 204 -9.79 8.56 7.58
CA ARG A 204 -10.62 9.03 6.47
C ARG A 204 -12.03 8.41 6.48
N MET A 205 -12.20 7.17 6.93
CA MET A 205 -13.52 6.54 7.08
C MET A 205 -14.38 7.26 8.12
N GLU A 206 -13.76 7.87 9.13
CA GLU A 206 -14.47 8.70 10.12
C GLU A 206 -14.80 10.09 9.57
N ASN A 207 -13.85 10.70 8.88
CA ASN A 207 -14.00 12.03 8.25
C ASN A 207 -13.00 12.16 7.10
N ASP A 208 -13.48 12.04 5.85
CA ASP A 208 -12.62 12.15 4.67
C ASP A 208 -12.32 13.62 4.34
N ASN A 209 -11.15 14.06 4.77
CA ASN A 209 -10.61 15.40 4.55
C ASN A 209 -9.30 15.38 3.74
N LEU A 210 -9.08 14.32 2.95
CA LEU A 210 -7.86 14.21 2.16
C LEU A 210 -7.76 15.35 1.15
N THR A 211 -6.73 16.18 1.28
CA THR A 211 -6.48 17.32 0.39
C THR A 211 -5.98 16.85 -0.98
N ALA A 212 -6.53 17.40 -2.05
CA ALA A 212 -6.07 17.05 -3.40
C ALA A 212 -4.59 17.45 -3.61
N PRO A 213 -3.77 16.61 -4.26
CA PRO A 213 -2.34 16.86 -4.45
C PRO A 213 -2.00 18.24 -5.04
N THR A 214 -2.79 18.73 -5.99
CA THR A 214 -2.60 20.08 -6.61
C THR A 214 -2.81 21.24 -5.64
N LEU A 215 -3.51 21.05 -4.54
CA LEU A 215 -3.66 22.08 -3.51
C LEU A 215 -2.44 22.15 -2.58
N LEU A 216 -1.70 21.05 -2.43
CA LEU A 216 -0.46 20.97 -1.66
C LEU A 216 0.75 21.38 -2.52
N ASN A 217 0.79 20.91 -3.77
CA ASN A 217 1.85 21.24 -4.72
C ASN A 217 1.25 21.57 -6.08
N PRO A 218 1.14 22.88 -6.43
CA PRO A 218 0.55 23.34 -7.70
C PRO A 218 1.31 22.91 -8.96
N ASN A 219 2.53 22.39 -8.84
CA ASN A 219 3.33 21.88 -9.97
C ASN A 219 2.91 20.47 -10.42
N ILE A 220 2.03 19.79 -9.66
CA ILE A 220 1.50 18.49 -10.04
C ILE A 220 0.45 18.69 -11.15
N PRO A 221 0.55 17.98 -12.30
CA PRO A 221 -0.46 18.05 -13.35
C PRO A 221 -1.86 17.69 -12.79
N ARG A 222 -2.88 18.40 -13.26
CA ARG A 222 -4.26 18.20 -12.76
C ARG A 222 -4.77 16.78 -12.98
N HIS A 223 -4.50 16.20 -14.17
CA HIS A 223 -4.90 14.82 -14.47
C HIS A 223 -4.25 13.84 -13.49
N VAL A 224 -2.96 13.98 -13.18
CA VAL A 224 -2.25 13.13 -12.20
C VAL A 224 -2.88 13.25 -10.81
N SER A 225 -3.18 14.47 -10.36
CA SER A 225 -3.87 14.70 -9.08
C SER A 225 -5.24 14.00 -9.04
N ASN A 226 -6.02 14.10 -10.11
CA ASN A 226 -7.34 13.46 -10.20
C ASN A 226 -7.23 11.93 -10.17
N VAL A 227 -6.26 11.35 -10.89
CA VAL A 227 -6.01 9.91 -10.89
C VAL A 227 -5.59 9.41 -9.52
N ILE A 228 -4.71 10.14 -8.83
CA ILE A 228 -4.31 9.82 -7.45
C ILE A 228 -5.55 9.81 -6.53
N MET A 229 -6.40 10.83 -6.58
CA MET A 229 -7.61 10.90 -5.76
C MET A 229 -8.60 9.79 -6.09
N HIS A 230 -8.75 9.43 -7.37
CA HIS A 230 -9.58 8.30 -7.81
C HIS A 230 -9.04 6.96 -7.28
N GLY A 231 -7.72 6.74 -7.35
CA GLY A 231 -7.08 5.54 -6.78
C GLY A 231 -7.11 5.48 -5.26
N LEU A 232 -7.25 6.63 -4.57
CA LEU A 232 -7.40 6.73 -3.12
C LEU A 232 -8.87 6.72 -2.65
N ASN A 233 -9.84 6.38 -3.50
CA ASN A 233 -11.22 6.23 -3.08
C ASN A 233 -11.34 5.15 -1.98
N LEU A 234 -12.09 5.46 -0.91
CA LEU A 234 -12.28 4.54 0.22
C LEU A 234 -13.13 3.33 -0.18
N VAL A 235 -14.12 3.53 -1.04
CA VAL A 235 -14.96 2.45 -1.57
C VAL A 235 -14.19 1.73 -2.68
N SER A 236 -13.90 0.46 -2.50
CA SER A 236 -13.09 -0.32 -3.44
C SER A 236 -13.69 -0.41 -4.84
N ASN A 237 -15.02 -0.48 -4.96
CA ASN A 237 -15.71 -0.54 -6.26
C ASN A 237 -15.66 0.78 -7.04
N ASP A 238 -15.51 1.91 -6.34
CA ASP A 238 -15.41 3.24 -6.95
C ASP A 238 -13.96 3.65 -7.23
N ARG A 239 -13.02 2.73 -7.00
CA ARG A 239 -11.58 2.92 -7.20
C ARG A 239 -11.16 2.38 -8.56
N ILE A 240 -10.03 2.85 -9.08
CA ILE A 240 -9.34 2.21 -10.22
C ILE A 240 -9.06 0.75 -9.86
N GLN A 241 -9.46 -0.19 -10.73
CA GLN A 241 -9.47 -1.61 -10.40
C GLN A 241 -8.16 -2.33 -10.71
N THR A 242 -7.42 -1.87 -11.73
CA THR A 242 -6.21 -2.55 -12.19
C THR A 242 -5.05 -1.58 -12.34
N ILE A 243 -3.82 -2.11 -12.26
CA ILE A 243 -2.61 -1.32 -12.56
C ILE A 243 -2.59 -0.88 -14.03
N THR A 244 -3.12 -1.66 -14.95
CA THR A 244 -3.21 -1.28 -16.37
C THR A 244 -4.11 -0.06 -16.55
N ASP A 245 -5.27 0.00 -15.89
CA ASP A 245 -6.14 1.16 -15.91
C ASP A 245 -5.48 2.38 -15.25
N LEU A 246 -4.75 2.16 -14.17
CA LEU A 246 -3.98 3.22 -13.49
C LEU A 246 -2.91 3.81 -14.43
N VAL A 247 -2.14 2.97 -15.12
CA VAL A 247 -1.12 3.39 -16.09
C VAL A 247 -1.76 4.20 -17.22
N THR A 248 -2.87 3.69 -17.78
CA THR A 248 -3.58 4.39 -18.87
C THR A 248 -3.99 5.79 -18.44
N GLN A 249 -4.60 5.93 -17.24
CA GLN A 249 -5.07 7.24 -16.75
C GLN A 249 -3.91 8.17 -16.35
N LEU A 250 -2.80 7.64 -15.81
CA LEU A 250 -1.64 8.46 -15.41
C LEU A 250 -0.87 9.05 -16.60
N PHE A 251 -0.83 8.34 -17.73
CA PHE A 251 -0.01 8.71 -18.90
C PHE A 251 -0.85 9.11 -20.13
N ASP A 252 -2.16 9.32 -19.95
CA ASP A 252 -3.03 9.86 -21.00
C ASP A 252 -2.94 11.39 -21.02
N ASP A 253 -2.04 11.91 -21.88
CA ASP A 253 -1.84 13.35 -22.05
C ASP A 253 -3.06 14.07 -22.65
N THR A 254 -4.06 13.34 -23.18
CA THR A 254 -5.28 13.93 -23.77
C THR A 254 -6.34 14.28 -22.73
N ALA A 255 -6.20 13.78 -21.49
CA ALA A 255 -7.20 13.96 -20.44
C ALA A 255 -7.36 15.42 -19.98
N ASP A 256 -6.32 16.24 -20.04
CA ASP A 256 -6.41 17.66 -19.65
C ASP A 256 -7.27 18.49 -20.63
N ASP A 257 -7.33 18.14 -21.92
CA ASP A 257 -8.15 18.84 -22.92
C ASP A 257 -9.65 18.47 -22.81
N HIS A 258 -9.97 17.23 -22.48
CA HIS A 258 -11.35 16.78 -22.35
C HIS A 258 -12.06 17.30 -21.09
N PHE A 259 -11.34 17.49 -19.96
CA PHE A 259 -11.92 18.05 -18.74
C PHE A 259 -12.25 19.55 -18.87
N GLN A 260 -11.51 20.30 -19.67
CA GLN A 260 -11.84 21.70 -19.94
C GLN A 260 -13.12 21.83 -20.75
N GLN A 261 -13.39 20.94 -21.70
CA GLN A 261 -14.61 20.96 -22.51
C GLN A 261 -15.86 20.55 -21.72
N GLN A 262 -15.79 19.59 -20.82
CA GLN A 262 -16.94 19.14 -20.03
C GLN A 262 -17.36 20.16 -18.97
N ASN A 263 -16.41 20.79 -18.29
CA ASN A 263 -16.73 21.79 -17.25
C ASN A 263 -17.32 23.07 -17.83
N THR A 264 -16.96 23.47 -19.04
CA THR A 264 -17.55 24.65 -19.69
C THR A 264 -19.01 24.42 -20.06
N THR A 265 -19.39 23.18 -20.37
CA THR A 265 -20.78 22.82 -20.73
C THR A 265 -21.67 22.66 -19.50
N ILE A 266 -21.12 22.24 -18.35
CA ILE A 266 -21.89 22.04 -17.11
C ILE A 266 -22.25 23.36 -16.43
N PHE A 267 -21.37 24.36 -16.50
CA PHE A 267 -21.66 25.69 -15.91
C PHE A 267 -22.69 26.54 -16.69
N GLN A 268 -23.02 26.17 -17.92
CA GLN A 268 -24.03 26.89 -18.72
C GLN A 268 -25.46 26.38 -18.57
N ASN A 269 -25.70 25.22 -17.92
CA ASN A 269 -27.04 24.58 -17.96
C ASN A 269 -27.55 24.01 -16.62
N GLN A 270 -27.24 24.59 -15.46
CA GLN A 270 -27.84 24.08 -14.21
C GLN A 270 -28.68 25.13 -13.45
N GLN A 271 -29.98 25.11 -13.75
CA GLN A 271 -31.02 25.24 -12.75
C GLN A 271 -31.19 23.85 -12.11
N MET A 272 -30.78 23.69 -10.86
CA MET A 272 -30.91 22.42 -10.13
C MET A 272 -32.31 22.26 -9.50
N PRO A 273 -33.00 21.13 -9.70
CA PRO A 273 -34.05 20.69 -8.78
C PRO A 273 -33.45 19.91 -7.59
N PRO A 274 -34.11 19.94 -6.42
CA PRO A 274 -33.61 19.21 -5.24
C PRO A 274 -33.82 17.70 -5.39
N ILE A 275 -32.76 16.95 -5.19
CA ILE A 275 -32.82 15.47 -5.15
C ILE A 275 -32.89 15.05 -3.68
N TYR A 276 -34.02 14.43 -3.32
CA TYR A 276 -34.13 13.65 -2.08
C TYR A 276 -33.95 12.16 -2.45
N THR A 277 -32.92 11.53 -1.94
CA THR A 277 -32.82 10.06 -1.89
C THR A 277 -32.50 9.63 -0.48
N THR A 278 -33.44 8.92 0.13
CA THR A 278 -33.22 8.16 1.35
C THR A 278 -33.01 6.70 0.95
N GLU A 279 -31.80 6.20 1.07
CA GLU A 279 -31.57 4.76 1.02
C GLU A 279 -31.37 4.23 2.44
N HIS A 280 -32.15 3.20 2.79
CA HIS A 280 -32.03 2.47 4.05
C HIS A 280 -31.11 1.28 3.84
N TYR A 281 -30.06 1.18 4.64
CA TYR A 281 -29.26 -0.04 4.77
C TYR A 281 -29.43 -0.64 6.17
N ASP A 282 -29.98 -1.84 6.23
CA ASP A 282 -30.01 -2.65 7.43
C ASP A 282 -28.71 -3.44 7.59
N ILE A 283 -27.98 -3.19 8.68
CA ILE A 283 -26.80 -3.97 9.06
C ILE A 283 -27.23 -5.02 10.09
N PRO A 284 -27.13 -6.33 9.81
CA PRO A 284 -27.45 -7.36 10.80
C PRO A 284 -26.36 -7.42 11.87
N ASN A 285 -26.74 -7.27 13.13
CA ASN A 285 -25.87 -7.47 14.28
C ASN A 285 -25.88 -8.95 14.69
N ALA A 286 -24.72 -9.51 14.97
CA ALA A 286 -24.52 -10.93 15.31
C ALA A 286 -25.10 -11.36 16.67
N ASN A 287 -25.65 -10.45 17.46
CA ASN A 287 -26.36 -10.75 18.71
C ASN A 287 -27.73 -10.08 18.65
N GLY A 288 -28.73 -10.86 18.28
CA GLY A 288 -30.11 -10.41 18.14
C GLY A 288 -30.67 -9.72 19.37
N ASN A 289 -30.60 -8.40 19.37
CA ASN A 289 -31.55 -7.45 19.94
C ASN A 289 -30.98 -6.04 19.97
N SER A 290 -31.63 -5.22 19.23
CA SER A 290 -31.75 -3.76 19.17
C SER A 290 -31.18 -3.12 17.91
N SER A 291 -32.12 -2.54 17.17
CA SER A 291 -31.90 -1.65 16.02
C SER A 291 -31.48 -0.27 16.49
N TYR A 292 -30.36 0.23 16.01
CA TYR A 292 -30.02 1.66 16.08
C TYR A 292 -30.27 2.30 14.71
N THR A 293 -31.18 3.26 14.70
CA THR A 293 -31.42 4.14 13.54
C THR A 293 -30.50 5.35 13.68
N ALA A 294 -29.55 5.53 12.76
CA ALA A 294 -28.78 6.75 12.65
C ALA A 294 -29.41 7.65 11.58
N ASN A 295 -30.01 8.77 12.00
CA ASN A 295 -30.51 9.81 11.13
C ASN A 295 -29.37 10.82 10.87
N TYR A 296 -28.89 10.91 9.64
CA TYR A 296 -28.03 12.01 9.21
C TYR A 296 -28.88 13.05 8.46
N ALA A 297 -29.10 14.19 9.12
CA ALA A 297 -29.66 15.37 8.47
C ALA A 297 -28.50 16.29 8.08
N THR A 298 -28.25 16.46 6.78
CA THR A 298 -27.37 17.51 6.28
C THR A 298 -28.14 18.84 6.22
N GLN A 299 -27.83 19.73 7.13
CA GLN A 299 -28.24 21.15 7.00
C GLN A 299 -27.13 21.91 6.29
N ASN A 300 -27.51 22.47 5.17
CA ASN A 300 -26.72 23.41 4.40
C ASN A 300 -26.85 24.79 5.08
N THR A 301 -25.80 25.28 5.74
CA THR A 301 -25.76 26.68 6.22
C THR A 301 -24.51 27.36 5.68
N GLY A 302 -24.76 28.52 5.10
CA GLY A 302 -23.85 29.38 4.37
C GLY A 302 -22.63 29.82 5.15
N TYR A 303 -21.60 30.04 4.39
CA TYR A 303 -20.31 30.58 4.72
C TYR A 303 -20.37 31.96 5.38
N VAL A 304 -19.75 32.10 6.55
CA VAL A 304 -19.33 33.39 7.15
C VAL A 304 -17.91 33.19 7.70
N PRO A 305 -16.92 33.99 7.30
CA PRO A 305 -15.55 33.87 7.80
C PRO A 305 -15.37 34.63 9.11
N GLN A 306 -14.76 34.02 10.13
CA GLN A 306 -14.21 34.74 11.27
C GLN A 306 -12.88 34.11 11.76
N GLN A 307 -11.85 34.91 11.65
CA GLN A 307 -10.66 35.21 12.45
C GLN A 307 -10.09 34.21 13.48
N ASP A 308 -8.80 33.98 13.27
CA ASP A 308 -7.66 33.87 14.20
C ASP A 308 -7.86 33.22 15.58
N TYR A 309 -7.21 32.06 15.74
CA TYR A 309 -6.41 31.76 16.93
C TYR A 309 -5.18 30.92 16.54
N ALA A 310 -4.01 31.47 16.88
CA ALA A 310 -2.73 30.80 16.78
C ALA A 310 -2.62 29.76 17.90
N GLU A 311 -2.43 28.50 17.58
CA GLU A 311 -1.93 27.50 18.52
C GLU A 311 -0.55 27.03 18.11
N GLN A 312 0.32 26.93 19.12
CA GLN A 312 1.75 26.62 19.05
C GLN A 312 1.98 25.15 18.66
N PRO A 313 3.10 24.83 17.99
CA PRO A 313 3.43 23.45 17.65
C PRO A 313 3.85 22.67 18.89
N GLN A 314 3.19 21.54 19.14
CA GLN A 314 3.71 20.52 20.05
C GLN A 314 4.80 19.72 19.34
N GLU A 315 6.00 19.74 19.91
CA GLU A 315 7.10 18.84 19.56
C GLU A 315 6.68 17.39 19.85
N TYR A 316 6.52 16.60 18.80
CA TYR A 316 6.50 15.14 18.89
C TYR A 316 7.94 14.63 18.88
N THR A 317 8.40 14.11 20.00
CA THR A 317 9.62 13.33 20.07
C THR A 317 9.36 11.94 19.51
N ASP A 318 9.97 11.66 18.36
CA ASP A 318 10.03 10.31 17.78
C ASP A 318 11.02 9.46 18.60
N ASP A 319 10.49 8.66 19.53
CA ASP A 319 11.22 7.56 20.15
C ASP A 319 10.77 6.23 19.50
N TYR A 320 11.23 5.97 18.29
CA TYR A 320 11.26 4.62 17.74
C TYR A 320 12.72 4.18 17.62
N ALA A 321 13.13 3.35 18.59
CA ALA A 321 14.40 2.63 18.53
C ALA A 321 14.37 1.66 17.33
N TYR A 322 15.23 1.92 16.36
CA TYR A 322 15.56 0.98 15.31
C TYR A 322 16.40 -0.14 15.91
N ASP A 323 15.89 -1.36 15.89
CA ASP A 323 16.73 -2.54 16.09
C ASP A 323 17.60 -2.74 14.84
N ASP A 324 18.90 -2.58 15.06
CA ASP A 324 19.96 -2.80 14.08
C ASP A 324 19.87 -4.20 13.47
N TYR A 325 19.67 -4.28 12.17
CA TYR A 325 19.93 -5.49 11.41
C TYR A 325 21.44 -5.74 11.40
N HIS A 326 21.89 -6.63 12.28
CA HIS A 326 23.25 -7.13 12.25
C HIS A 326 23.49 -7.90 10.96
N THR A 327 24.31 -7.35 10.07
CA THR A 327 25.00 -8.10 9.04
C THR A 327 25.98 -9.05 9.73
N ALA A 328 25.64 -10.33 9.78
CA ALA A 328 26.60 -11.34 10.20
C ALA A 328 27.61 -11.55 9.08
N ASP A 329 28.82 -11.01 9.27
CA ASP A 329 30.01 -11.41 8.53
C ASP A 329 30.42 -12.82 8.97
N TYR A 330 30.22 -13.80 8.10
CA TYR A 330 30.86 -15.10 8.25
C TYR A 330 32.14 -15.11 7.43
N GLY A 331 33.26 -15.00 8.13
CA GLY A 331 34.61 -15.26 7.64
C GLY A 331 34.87 -16.76 7.34
#